data_05b801fbc9b3b08a493bcc5f0fba8ead
#
_entry.id   05b801fbc9b3b08a493bcc5f0fba8ead
#
_cell.length_a   1.000
_cell.length_b   1.000
_cell.length_c   1.000
_cell.angle_alpha   90.00
_cell.angle_beta   90.00
_cell.angle_gamma   90.00
#
_symmetry.space_group_name_H-M   'P 1'
#
loop_
_entity.id
_entity.type
_entity.pdbx_description
1 polymer ?
#
loop_
_entity_poly.entity_id
_entity_poly.type
_entity_poly.pdbx_seq_one_letter_code
_entity_poly.pdbx_strand_id
1 'polypeptide(L)'
;MFRGNLMINNPIVNDFLEQIVDADDLKNIKTIIQALIDGVETDEAIHEKTDIKLNTVRKLLYKLHDASIANYKRNKDPETQWFTYTWRFEREEYIEKITEFYKERLNERESILEDLENNLYFICCMEPEHFKGDYTESSEYEFYCPVCDYELEPYDAEAEKTSLQKEINKDKRNFKKFEASIKE
;
A
#
# COMPACT_ATOMS: atom_id res chain seq x y z
N MET A 1 -28.38 -1.60 -2.21
CA MET A 1 -27.44 -1.33 -3.32
C MET A 1 -26.11 -0.99 -2.69
N PHE A 2 -25.15 -1.87 -2.80
CA PHE A 2 -24.02 -2.03 -1.89
C PHE A 2 -22.98 -0.90 -1.95
N ARG A 3 -22.57 -0.40 -0.78
CA ARG A 3 -21.52 0.60 -0.54
C ARG A 3 -20.08 0.05 -0.68
N GLY A 4 -19.90 -1.14 -1.21
CA GLY A 4 -18.61 -1.76 -1.50
C GLY A 4 -17.69 -0.93 -2.41
N ASN A 5 -18.28 -0.07 -3.23
CA ASN A 5 -17.53 0.79 -4.16
C ASN A 5 -16.71 1.88 -3.44
N LEU A 6 -17.13 2.34 -2.26
CA LEU A 6 -16.40 3.33 -1.46
C LEU A 6 -15.14 2.72 -0.81
N MET A 7 -15.19 1.45 -0.43
CA MET A 7 -14.03 0.74 0.14
C MET A 7 -12.90 0.56 -0.87
N ILE A 8 -13.23 0.28 -2.14
CA ILE A 8 -12.24 -0.05 -3.18
C ILE A 8 -11.58 1.20 -3.77
N ASN A 9 -12.27 2.34 -3.76
CA ASN A 9 -11.78 3.60 -4.37
C ASN A 9 -11.10 4.55 -3.37
N ASN A 10 -10.90 4.13 -2.13
CA ASN A 10 -10.15 4.91 -1.16
C ASN A 10 -8.66 4.97 -1.54
N PRO A 11 -7.98 6.14 -1.46
CA PRO A 11 -6.56 6.25 -1.77
C PRO A 11 -5.66 5.27 -0.98
N ILE A 12 -5.94 5.03 0.31
CA ILE A 12 -5.17 4.07 1.12
C ILE A 12 -5.30 2.65 0.58
N VAL A 13 -6.50 2.29 0.11
CA VAL A 13 -6.72 0.99 -0.53
C VAL A 13 -5.95 0.88 -1.85
N ASN A 14 -5.89 1.96 -2.62
CA ASN A 14 -5.09 1.97 -3.84
C ASN A 14 -3.61 1.72 -3.55
N ASP A 15 -3.05 2.49 -2.61
CA ASP A 15 -1.66 2.39 -2.20
C ASP A 15 -1.33 0.99 -1.66
N PHE A 16 -2.26 0.37 -0.92
CA PHE A 16 -2.12 -1.01 -0.45
C PHE A 16 -2.15 -2.02 -1.60
N LEU A 17 -3.09 -1.90 -2.54
CA LEU A 17 -3.19 -2.81 -3.68
C LEU A 17 -2.00 -2.68 -4.63
N GLU A 18 -1.37 -1.51 -4.75
CA GLU A 18 -0.14 -1.28 -5.53
C GLU A 18 1.07 -2.05 -4.97
N GLN A 19 1.05 -2.48 -3.71
CA GLN A 19 2.06 -3.39 -3.17
C GLN A 19 1.84 -4.86 -3.62
N ILE A 20 0.61 -5.21 -3.98
CA ILE A 20 0.25 -6.57 -4.37
C ILE A 20 0.37 -6.77 -5.89
N VAL A 21 0.07 -5.73 -6.67
CA VAL A 21 0.05 -5.78 -8.14
C VAL A 21 0.75 -4.60 -8.77
N ASP A 22 1.20 -4.78 -10.00
CA ASP A 22 1.74 -3.71 -10.83
C ASP A 22 0.63 -2.69 -11.19
N ALA A 23 1.01 -1.44 -11.51
CA ALA A 23 0.09 -0.36 -11.84
C ALA A 23 -0.91 -0.72 -12.96
N ASP A 24 -0.48 -1.51 -13.95
CA ASP A 24 -1.31 -1.97 -15.06
C ASP A 24 -2.44 -2.92 -14.62
N ASP A 25 -2.22 -3.67 -13.55
CA ASP A 25 -3.19 -4.62 -12.99
C ASP A 25 -4.10 -4.00 -11.90
N LEU A 26 -3.81 -2.78 -11.44
CA LEU A 26 -4.55 -2.13 -10.35
C LEU A 26 -6.04 -1.97 -10.64
N LYS A 27 -6.39 -1.59 -11.86
CA LYS A 27 -7.79 -1.49 -12.28
C LYS A 27 -8.47 -2.86 -12.29
N ASN A 28 -7.77 -3.86 -12.81
CA ASN A 28 -8.31 -5.21 -12.94
C ASN A 28 -8.54 -5.86 -11.57
N ILE A 29 -7.58 -5.74 -10.64
CA ILE A 29 -7.73 -6.33 -9.30
C ILE A 29 -8.91 -5.71 -8.53
N LYS A 30 -9.12 -4.40 -8.65
CA LYS A 30 -10.30 -3.73 -8.05
C LYS A 30 -11.60 -4.24 -8.64
N THR A 31 -11.66 -4.42 -9.95
CA THR A 31 -12.84 -4.96 -10.62
C THR A 31 -13.13 -6.39 -10.17
N ILE A 32 -12.09 -7.21 -9.97
CA ILE A 32 -12.22 -8.59 -9.47
C ILE A 32 -12.70 -8.58 -8.01
N ILE A 33 -12.12 -7.74 -7.14
CA ILE A 33 -12.58 -7.60 -5.74
C ILE A 33 -14.07 -7.20 -5.71
N GLN A 34 -14.48 -6.25 -6.57
CA GLN A 34 -15.89 -5.86 -6.65
C GLN A 34 -16.78 -7.03 -7.10
N ALA A 35 -16.33 -7.82 -8.08
CA ALA A 35 -17.07 -8.99 -8.53
C ALA A 35 -17.24 -10.04 -7.41
N LEU A 36 -16.19 -10.27 -6.61
CA LEU A 36 -16.24 -11.16 -5.43
C LEU A 36 -17.20 -10.63 -4.36
N ILE A 37 -17.17 -9.32 -4.07
CA ILE A 37 -18.10 -8.66 -3.13
C ILE A 37 -19.56 -8.80 -3.63
N ASP A 38 -19.77 -8.74 -4.94
CA ASP A 38 -21.08 -8.94 -5.57
C ASP A 38 -21.54 -10.42 -5.58
N GLY A 39 -20.74 -11.33 -5.03
CA GLY A 39 -21.07 -12.76 -4.93
C GLY A 39 -20.76 -13.57 -6.19
N VAL A 40 -19.87 -13.10 -7.07
CA VAL A 40 -19.37 -13.88 -8.22
C VAL A 40 -18.21 -14.74 -7.74
N GLU A 41 -18.39 -16.05 -7.74
CA GLU A 41 -17.50 -16.97 -7.01
C GLU A 41 -16.54 -17.78 -7.89
N THR A 42 -16.72 -17.79 -9.23
CA THR A 42 -15.85 -18.59 -10.12
C THR A 42 -15.03 -17.70 -11.04
N ASP A 43 -13.85 -18.15 -11.42
CA ASP A 43 -12.97 -17.43 -12.32
C ASP A 43 -13.58 -17.24 -13.72
N GLU A 44 -14.34 -18.23 -14.22
CA GLU A 44 -15.09 -18.12 -15.47
C GLU A 44 -16.20 -17.06 -15.37
N ALA A 45 -17.00 -17.06 -14.29
CA ALA A 45 -18.09 -16.09 -14.11
C ALA A 45 -17.54 -14.67 -13.90
N ILE A 46 -16.38 -14.52 -13.22
CA ILE A 46 -15.68 -13.24 -13.09
C ILE A 46 -15.21 -12.77 -14.47
N HIS A 47 -14.61 -13.64 -15.28
CA HIS A 47 -14.22 -13.33 -16.66
C HIS A 47 -15.41 -12.83 -17.49
N GLU A 48 -16.50 -13.56 -17.49
CA GLU A 48 -17.72 -13.20 -18.24
C GLU A 48 -18.32 -11.86 -17.78
N LYS A 49 -18.36 -11.62 -16.46
CA LYS A 49 -18.90 -10.37 -15.89
C LYS A 49 -18.02 -9.16 -16.15
N THR A 50 -16.69 -9.33 -16.17
CA THR A 50 -15.74 -8.20 -16.14
C THR A 50 -15.04 -7.96 -17.49
N ASP A 51 -15.13 -8.88 -18.44
CA ASP A 51 -14.40 -8.89 -19.71
C ASP A 51 -12.85 -8.90 -19.54
N ILE A 52 -12.36 -9.23 -18.34
CA ILE A 52 -10.94 -9.42 -18.07
C ILE A 52 -10.55 -10.82 -18.53
N LYS A 53 -9.43 -10.97 -19.26
CA LYS A 53 -8.96 -12.27 -19.75
C LYS A 53 -8.85 -13.29 -18.60
N LEU A 54 -9.36 -14.51 -18.83
CA LEU A 54 -9.43 -15.57 -17.81
C LEU A 54 -8.08 -15.83 -17.10
N ASN A 55 -6.98 -15.85 -17.86
CA ASN A 55 -5.64 -16.04 -17.29
C ASN A 55 -5.24 -14.87 -16.37
N THR A 56 -5.66 -13.64 -16.69
CA THR A 56 -5.44 -12.47 -15.83
C THR A 56 -6.29 -12.56 -14.57
N VAL A 57 -7.56 -12.97 -14.69
CA VAL A 57 -8.44 -13.21 -13.54
C VAL A 57 -7.80 -14.22 -12.59
N ARG A 58 -7.36 -15.37 -13.09
CA ARG A 58 -6.68 -16.41 -12.29
C ARG A 58 -5.42 -15.89 -11.61
N LYS A 59 -4.54 -15.21 -12.37
CA LYS A 59 -3.33 -14.57 -11.81
C LYS A 59 -3.66 -13.67 -10.62
N LEU A 60 -4.66 -12.79 -10.78
CA LEU A 60 -5.01 -11.80 -9.77
C LEU A 60 -5.74 -12.41 -8.58
N LEU A 61 -6.57 -13.44 -8.79
CA LEU A 61 -7.20 -14.20 -7.71
C LEU A 61 -6.17 -14.89 -6.82
N TYR A 62 -5.10 -15.47 -7.39
CA TYR A 62 -4.01 -16.03 -6.59
C TYR A 62 -3.24 -14.96 -5.82
N LYS A 63 -2.99 -13.79 -6.41
CA LYS A 63 -2.38 -12.66 -5.68
C LYS A 63 -3.24 -12.18 -4.50
N LEU A 64 -4.57 -12.14 -4.68
CA LEU A 64 -5.51 -11.85 -3.58
C LEU A 64 -5.50 -12.93 -2.49
N HIS A 65 -5.32 -14.19 -2.88
CA HIS A 65 -5.20 -15.31 -1.94
C HIS A 65 -3.90 -15.23 -1.14
N ASP A 66 -2.77 -14.98 -1.79
CA ASP A 66 -1.47 -14.83 -1.14
C ASP A 66 -1.47 -13.65 -0.15
N ALA A 67 -2.25 -12.60 -0.44
CA ALA A 67 -2.47 -11.47 0.47
C ALA A 67 -3.58 -11.72 1.52
N SER A 68 -4.16 -12.93 1.58
CA SER A 68 -5.26 -13.32 2.48
C SER A 68 -6.56 -12.53 2.29
N ILE A 69 -6.74 -11.85 1.16
CA ILE A 69 -7.94 -11.05 0.82
C ILE A 69 -9.05 -11.92 0.23
N ALA A 70 -8.66 -12.98 -0.44
CA ALA A 70 -9.60 -13.96 -1.00
C ALA A 70 -9.15 -15.37 -0.63
N ASN A 71 -10.12 -16.25 -0.47
CA ASN A 71 -9.85 -17.67 -0.25
C ASN A 71 -10.63 -18.50 -1.25
N TYR A 72 -10.22 -19.75 -1.47
CA TYR A 72 -10.93 -20.64 -2.37
C TYR A 72 -11.20 -22.01 -1.78
N LYS A 73 -12.29 -22.59 -2.25
CA LYS A 73 -12.63 -23.99 -2.01
C LYS A 73 -12.51 -24.76 -3.32
N ARG A 74 -11.74 -25.82 -3.32
CA ARG A 74 -11.59 -26.72 -4.45
C ARG A 74 -12.65 -27.83 -4.36
N ASN A 75 -13.52 -27.91 -5.34
CA ASN A 75 -14.53 -28.96 -5.46
C ASN A 75 -14.19 -29.85 -6.67
N LYS A 76 -14.34 -31.16 -6.51
CA LYS A 76 -14.16 -32.13 -7.59
C LYS A 76 -15.54 -32.58 -8.06
N ASP A 77 -15.81 -32.39 -9.35
CA ASP A 77 -17.03 -32.89 -9.96
C ASP A 77 -16.99 -34.43 -9.98
N PRO A 78 -18.01 -35.12 -9.43
CA PRO A 78 -18.00 -36.58 -9.33
C PRO A 78 -18.14 -37.28 -10.70
N GLU A 79 -18.75 -36.63 -11.69
CA GLU A 79 -18.99 -37.23 -13.00
C GLU A 79 -17.84 -36.96 -13.96
N THR A 80 -17.42 -35.72 -14.08
CA THR A 80 -16.38 -35.28 -15.03
C THR A 80 -14.97 -35.40 -14.46
N GLN A 81 -14.81 -35.58 -13.13
CA GLN A 81 -13.54 -35.59 -12.40
C GLN A 81 -12.78 -34.25 -12.49
N TRP A 82 -13.36 -33.19 -13.06
CA TRP A 82 -12.77 -31.87 -13.15
C TRP A 82 -12.82 -31.14 -11.82
N PHE A 83 -11.87 -30.22 -11.61
CA PHE A 83 -11.82 -29.40 -10.41
C PHE A 83 -12.37 -28.02 -10.72
N THR A 84 -13.30 -27.56 -9.86
CA THR A 84 -13.82 -26.20 -9.86
C THR A 84 -13.34 -25.47 -8.62
N TYR A 85 -12.94 -24.24 -8.78
CA TYR A 85 -12.51 -23.37 -7.69
C TYR A 85 -13.62 -22.36 -7.42
N THR A 86 -14.10 -22.34 -6.17
CA THR A 86 -15.10 -21.38 -5.71
C THR A 86 -14.40 -20.39 -4.80
N TRP A 87 -14.33 -19.14 -5.23
CA TRP A 87 -13.64 -18.06 -4.56
C TRP A 87 -14.57 -17.28 -3.63
N ARG A 88 -14.04 -16.83 -2.51
CA ARG A 88 -14.76 -16.01 -1.53
C ARG A 88 -13.90 -14.82 -1.13
N PHE A 89 -14.53 -13.66 -1.02
CA PHE A 89 -13.89 -12.47 -0.47
C PHE A 89 -13.88 -12.55 1.06
N GLU A 90 -12.71 -12.37 1.65
CA GLU A 90 -12.51 -12.37 3.10
C GLU A 90 -12.51 -10.92 3.63
N ARG A 91 -13.70 -10.43 3.94
CA ARG A 91 -13.93 -9.02 4.26
C ARG A 91 -13.17 -8.56 5.51
N GLU A 92 -13.18 -9.37 6.56
CA GLU A 92 -12.50 -9.08 7.82
C GLU A 92 -10.98 -8.99 7.61
N GLU A 93 -10.39 -9.95 6.94
CA GLU A 93 -8.96 -9.99 6.60
C GLU A 93 -8.57 -8.79 5.73
N TYR A 94 -9.40 -8.45 4.74
CA TYR A 94 -9.17 -7.28 3.90
C TYR A 94 -9.11 -5.97 4.70
N ILE A 95 -10.04 -5.79 5.65
CA ILE A 95 -10.08 -4.61 6.53
C ILE A 95 -8.85 -4.59 7.44
N GLU A 96 -8.49 -5.74 8.03
CA GLU A 96 -7.33 -5.88 8.89
C GLU A 96 -6.04 -5.53 8.16
N LYS A 97 -5.81 -6.10 6.97
CA LYS A 97 -4.62 -5.84 6.16
C LYS A 97 -4.46 -4.37 5.76
N ILE A 98 -5.55 -3.70 5.37
CA ILE A 98 -5.50 -2.27 5.08
C ILE A 98 -5.23 -1.45 6.35
N THR A 99 -5.78 -1.86 7.47
CA THR A 99 -5.57 -1.19 8.76
C THR A 99 -4.13 -1.34 9.24
N GLU A 100 -3.53 -2.52 9.12
CA GLU A 100 -2.12 -2.80 9.41
C GLU A 100 -1.21 -1.92 8.53
N PHE A 101 -1.40 -1.98 7.21
CA PHE A 101 -0.66 -1.18 6.24
C PHE A 101 -0.71 0.33 6.56
N TYR A 102 -1.90 0.84 6.91
CA TYR A 102 -2.05 2.25 7.28
C TYR A 102 -1.28 2.59 8.56
N LYS A 103 -1.38 1.74 9.59
CA LYS A 103 -0.69 1.96 10.87
C LYS A 103 0.82 1.94 10.71
N GLU A 104 1.36 0.97 9.97
CA GLU A 104 2.79 0.87 9.67
C GLU A 104 3.29 2.12 8.96
N ARG A 105 2.62 2.53 7.88
CA ARG A 105 2.96 3.75 7.13
C ARG A 105 2.87 5.02 7.96
N LEU A 106 1.85 5.10 8.83
CA LEU A 106 1.69 6.26 9.72
C LEU A 106 2.81 6.32 10.74
N ASN A 107 3.12 5.20 11.38
CA ASN A 107 4.20 5.10 12.36
C ASN A 107 5.56 5.44 11.75
N GLU A 108 5.85 4.95 10.55
CA GLU A 108 7.07 5.27 9.81
C GLU A 108 7.18 6.78 9.58
N ARG A 109 6.13 7.42 9.05
CA ARG A 109 6.12 8.86 8.78
C ARG A 109 6.22 9.71 10.04
N GLU A 110 5.51 9.32 11.10
CA GLU A 110 5.57 10.00 12.39
C GLU A 110 6.96 9.86 13.01
N SER A 111 7.62 8.70 12.90
CA SER A 111 8.98 8.49 13.36
C SER A 111 10.00 9.35 12.61
N ILE A 112 9.87 9.46 11.27
CA ILE A 112 10.72 10.35 10.46
C ILE A 112 10.51 11.81 10.86
N LEU A 113 9.27 12.23 11.08
CA LEU A 113 8.96 13.59 11.49
C LEU A 113 9.57 13.91 12.87
N GLU A 114 9.41 13.01 13.84
CA GLU A 114 9.98 13.13 15.17
C GLU A 114 11.52 13.20 15.13
N ASP A 115 12.12 12.39 14.29
CA ASP A 115 13.56 12.39 14.08
C ASP A 115 14.06 13.72 13.50
N LEU A 116 13.40 14.25 12.47
CA LEU A 116 13.70 15.56 11.89
C LEU A 116 13.45 16.74 12.85
N GLU A 117 12.52 16.58 13.81
CA GLU A 117 12.24 17.60 14.83
C GLU A 117 13.28 17.62 15.95
N ASN A 118 13.83 16.45 16.32
CA ASN A 118 14.70 16.27 17.48
C ASN A 118 16.19 16.31 17.13
N ASN A 119 16.58 16.07 15.87
CA ASN A 119 17.96 15.96 15.44
C ASN A 119 18.35 17.11 14.50
N LEU A 120 19.62 17.52 14.60
CA LEU A 120 20.24 18.44 13.65
C LEU A 120 20.91 17.62 12.56
N TYR A 121 20.56 17.94 11.33
CA TYR A 121 21.13 17.31 10.13
C TYR A 121 22.12 18.24 9.44
N PHE A 122 23.08 17.65 8.77
CA PHE A 122 24.09 18.32 7.96
C PHE A 122 24.11 17.70 6.57
N ILE A 123 24.42 18.52 5.57
CA ILE A 123 24.41 18.12 4.17
C ILE A 123 25.65 18.65 3.47
N CYS A 124 26.10 17.96 2.42
CA CYS A 124 27.19 18.44 1.59
C CYS A 124 26.77 19.69 0.82
N CYS A 125 27.52 20.78 0.96
CA CYS A 125 27.27 22.05 0.27
C CYS A 125 27.47 21.99 -1.23
N MET A 126 28.30 21.04 -1.73
CA MET A 126 28.58 20.90 -3.16
C MET A 126 27.53 20.06 -3.87
N GLU A 127 27.13 18.93 -3.29
CA GLU A 127 26.16 18.00 -3.86
C GLU A 127 25.40 17.31 -2.72
N PRO A 128 24.10 17.58 -2.55
CA PRO A 128 23.28 17.00 -1.48
C PRO A 128 23.29 15.48 -1.42
N GLU A 129 23.47 14.81 -2.57
CA GLU A 129 23.49 13.35 -2.66
C GLU A 129 24.81 12.73 -2.14
N HIS A 130 25.87 13.53 -1.97
CA HIS A 130 27.14 13.03 -1.44
C HIS A 130 27.05 12.61 0.02
N PHE A 131 26.37 13.40 0.84
CA PHE A 131 26.20 13.13 2.26
C PHE A 131 25.04 13.93 2.85
N LYS A 132 24.17 13.27 3.59
CA LYS A 132 23.22 13.84 4.56
C LYS A 132 23.24 12.96 5.80
N GLY A 133 23.62 13.51 6.94
CA GLY A 133 23.71 12.77 8.20
C GLY A 133 23.32 13.64 9.39
N ASP A 134 23.02 12.98 10.52
CA ASP A 134 22.78 13.67 11.78
C ASP A 134 24.09 14.25 12.36
N TYR A 135 23.98 14.90 13.55
CA TYR A 135 25.13 15.46 14.24
C TYR A 135 26.20 14.42 14.57
N THR A 136 25.80 13.21 14.97
CA THR A 136 26.71 12.13 15.37
C THR A 136 27.50 11.63 14.16
N GLU A 137 26.78 11.29 13.09
CA GLU A 137 27.38 10.85 11.84
C GLU A 137 28.32 11.93 11.25
N SER A 138 27.87 13.19 11.26
CA SER A 138 28.65 14.31 10.72
C SER A 138 29.92 14.56 11.54
N SER A 139 29.87 14.37 12.86
CA SER A 139 31.02 14.52 13.75
C SER A 139 32.10 13.46 13.54
N GLU A 140 31.75 12.25 13.09
CA GLU A 140 32.71 11.21 12.71
C GLU A 140 33.63 11.63 11.55
N TYR A 141 33.13 12.52 10.69
CA TYR A 141 33.86 13.09 9.56
C TYR A 141 34.33 14.52 9.83
N GLU A 142 34.37 14.93 11.10
CA GLU A 142 34.81 16.31 11.50
C GLU A 142 34.03 17.41 10.77
N PHE A 143 32.76 17.14 10.34
CA PHE A 143 31.91 17.99 9.53
C PHE A 143 32.44 18.28 8.11
N TYR A 144 33.23 17.37 7.55
CA TYR A 144 33.62 17.37 6.14
C TYR A 144 32.94 16.23 5.39
N CYS A 145 32.60 16.47 4.15
CA CYS A 145 31.96 15.46 3.30
C CYS A 145 32.91 14.29 3.00
N PRO A 146 32.54 13.04 3.29
CA PRO A 146 33.42 11.88 3.06
C PRO A 146 33.65 11.57 1.56
N VAL A 147 32.91 12.22 0.66
CA VAL A 147 33.00 12.01 -0.80
C VAL A 147 33.85 13.07 -1.49
N CYS A 148 33.71 14.35 -1.12
CA CYS A 148 34.36 15.45 -1.81
C CYS A 148 35.24 16.35 -0.91
N ASP A 149 35.33 16.05 0.38
CA ASP A 149 36.16 16.75 1.37
C ASP A 149 35.83 18.25 1.56
N TYR A 150 34.61 18.67 1.15
CA TYR A 150 34.09 20.00 1.44
C TYR A 150 33.34 20.02 2.78
N GLU A 151 33.28 21.20 3.42
CA GLU A 151 32.58 21.42 4.65
C GLU A 151 31.08 21.10 4.54
N LEU A 152 30.52 20.43 5.57
CA LEU A 152 29.09 20.16 5.65
C LEU A 152 28.36 21.39 6.19
N GLU A 153 27.20 21.71 5.64
CA GLU A 153 26.34 22.78 6.09
C GLU A 153 25.12 22.26 6.86
N PRO A 154 24.61 23.03 7.84
CA PRO A 154 23.36 22.68 8.52
C PRO A 154 22.21 22.55 7.51
N TYR A 155 21.48 21.44 7.59
CA TYR A 155 20.33 21.17 6.73
C TYR A 155 19.05 21.82 7.28
N ASP A 156 18.40 22.67 6.50
CA ASP A 156 17.07 23.20 6.82
C ASP A 156 15.98 22.19 6.45
N ALA A 157 15.48 21.46 7.46
CA ALA A 157 14.45 20.43 7.29
C ALA A 157 12.99 20.96 7.25
N GLU A 158 12.75 22.28 7.35
CA GLU A 158 11.40 22.84 7.50
C GLU A 158 10.47 22.52 6.34
N ALA A 159 10.98 22.51 5.11
CA ALA A 159 10.22 22.14 3.92
C ALA A 159 9.82 20.64 3.94
N GLU A 160 10.76 19.78 4.33
CA GLU A 160 10.56 18.33 4.45
C GLU A 160 9.54 18.01 5.57
N LYS A 161 9.69 18.61 6.76
CA LYS A 161 8.74 18.49 7.88
C LYS A 161 7.32 18.92 7.47
N THR A 162 7.20 20.06 6.79
CA THR A 162 5.92 20.58 6.32
C THR A 162 5.26 19.62 5.31
N SER A 163 6.03 19.06 4.39
CA SER A 163 5.54 18.09 3.41
C SER A 163 5.05 16.81 4.09
N LEU A 164 5.86 16.26 4.98
CA LEU A 164 5.58 15.04 5.72
C LEU A 164 4.32 15.20 6.61
N GLN A 165 4.18 16.33 7.29
CA GLN A 165 2.99 16.65 8.09
C GLN A 165 1.71 16.72 7.23
N LYS A 166 1.80 17.25 6.01
CA LYS A 166 0.66 17.26 5.06
C LYS A 166 0.28 15.84 4.63
N GLU A 167 1.26 14.98 4.38
CA GLU A 167 1.03 13.59 4.02
C GLU A 167 0.40 12.81 5.17
N ILE A 168 0.90 12.94 6.39
CA ILE A 168 0.32 12.34 7.60
C ILE A 168 -1.13 12.77 7.76
N ASN A 169 -1.42 14.07 7.62
CA ASN A 169 -2.78 14.59 7.74
C ASN A 169 -3.71 14.10 6.60
N LYS A 170 -3.18 13.92 5.39
CA LYS A 170 -3.90 13.35 4.25
C LYS A 170 -4.26 11.89 4.52
N ASP A 171 -3.31 11.10 5.01
CA ASP A 171 -3.52 9.69 5.34
C ASP A 171 -4.53 9.51 6.45
N LYS A 172 -4.43 10.27 7.55
CA LYS A 172 -5.41 10.26 8.64
C LYS A 172 -6.83 10.56 8.14
N ARG A 173 -6.99 11.52 7.23
CA ARG A 173 -8.30 11.84 6.62
C ARG A 173 -8.82 10.71 5.72
N ASN A 174 -7.96 10.11 4.92
CA ASN A 174 -8.33 9.02 4.02
C ASN A 174 -8.70 7.76 4.81
N PHE A 175 -7.97 7.45 5.87
CA PHE A 175 -8.27 6.32 6.73
C PHE A 175 -9.59 6.51 7.48
N LYS A 176 -9.87 7.71 7.98
CA LYS A 176 -11.16 8.02 8.60
C LYS A 176 -12.35 7.81 7.65
N LYS A 177 -12.17 8.13 6.34
CA LYS A 177 -13.18 7.83 5.32
C LYS A 177 -13.34 6.34 5.08
N PHE A 178 -12.22 5.59 5.09
CA PHE A 178 -12.25 4.14 4.99
C PHE A 178 -12.99 3.53 6.18
N GLU A 179 -12.64 3.90 7.42
CA GLU A 179 -13.34 3.42 8.63
C GLU A 179 -14.84 3.73 8.61
N ALA A 180 -15.24 4.89 8.11
CA ALA A 180 -16.66 5.22 7.98
C ALA A 180 -17.37 4.30 6.99
N SER A 181 -16.69 3.92 5.89
CA SER A 181 -17.27 3.05 4.85
C SER A 181 -17.43 1.58 5.26
N ILE A 182 -16.70 1.12 6.28
CA ILE A 182 -16.78 -0.27 6.78
C ILE A 182 -17.84 -0.45 7.89
N LYS A 183 -18.21 0.64 8.59
CA LYS A 183 -19.21 0.61 9.68
C LYS A 183 -20.66 0.64 9.19
N GLU A 184 -20.87 0.94 7.92
CA GLU A 184 -22.16 1.01 7.25
C GLU A 184 -22.47 -0.28 6.49
#